data_fc96d1f0699079da47962069b7bb4c58
#
_entry.id   fc96d1f0699079da47962069b7bb4c58
#
_cell.length_a   1.000
_cell.length_b   1.000
_cell.length_c   1.000
_cell.angle_alpha   90.00
_cell.angle_beta   90.00
_cell.angle_gamma   90.00
#
_symmetry.space_group_name_H-M   'P 1'
#
loop_
_entity.id
_entity.type
_entity.pdbx_description
1 polymer ?
#
loop_
_entity_poly.entity_id
_entity_poly.type
_entity_poly.pdbx_seq_one_letter_code
_entity_poly.pdbx_strand_id
1 'polypeptide(L)'
;MRKVSYLFWLTALLGLGLVACAPAAAPEGGPLQEVGEGEGSLSIVAWAGYIERGVTDPGFDWVTDFEAATGCLVQDKVAATSDEMVALMTEGGFDLVTASGDASNRLISAGLVQEINLDLIPSYNTVDERLKNAPWHTVDRDGDGTAEHYGVPYQWGSNVLMYNTEVFTEPPTSWNVVFEETTLPDGQSNAGRIEAYDGPIYIADAALYLMYHNPELGIQDPYELTRDQFNAALDLLRVQRGLVNRYWHDVVLQVDDFTNEGVVASSSWPYQVNLLAVDQPVSSVITVEGATGWADTTMMHTNAPHPNCAYKWLEHSLNTQLQGDLAYWFGSVPSVPAACDTNEMLGPTGCDVNGLGNFEQISFWKTPSAACGFDPAGDAGPNDCVPYHEWVTNMIAVIGGR
;
A
#
# COMPACT_ATOMS: atom_id res chain seq x y z
N MET A 1 20.32 4.59 -89.08
CA MET A 1 20.99 5.04 -87.83
C MET A 1 19.93 5.06 -86.76
N ARG A 2 19.82 4.01 -85.98
CA ARG A 2 18.87 3.88 -84.86
C ARG A 2 19.69 3.62 -83.60
N LYS A 3 19.61 4.53 -82.64
CA LYS A 3 20.23 4.39 -81.32
C LYS A 3 19.32 3.52 -80.43
N VAL A 4 19.87 2.43 -79.91
CA VAL A 4 19.21 1.56 -78.91
C VAL A 4 19.69 1.99 -77.58
N SER A 5 18.75 2.46 -76.75
CA SER A 5 19.01 2.79 -75.31
C SER A 5 18.70 1.57 -74.46
N TYR A 6 19.68 1.08 -73.68
CA TYR A 6 19.48 0.04 -72.69
C TYR A 6 19.02 0.70 -71.37
N LEU A 7 17.87 0.27 -70.89
CA LEU A 7 17.29 0.66 -69.61
C LEU A 7 17.72 -0.38 -68.54
N PHE A 8 18.55 0.05 -67.61
CA PHE A 8 18.93 -0.75 -66.46
C PHE A 8 17.81 -0.69 -65.41
N TRP A 9 17.22 -1.84 -65.06
CA TRP A 9 16.33 -2.00 -63.92
C TRP A 9 17.17 -2.27 -62.66
N LEU A 10 17.16 -1.32 -61.69
CA LEU A 10 17.69 -1.53 -60.34
C LEU A 10 16.54 -2.10 -59.49
N THR A 11 16.58 -3.36 -59.13
CA THR A 11 15.73 -3.96 -58.12
C THR A 11 16.27 -3.61 -56.74
N ALA A 12 15.60 -2.68 -56.05
CA ALA A 12 15.84 -2.40 -54.62
C ALA A 12 15.14 -3.47 -53.77
N LEU A 13 15.89 -4.37 -53.15
CA LEU A 13 15.38 -5.22 -52.08
C LEU A 13 15.19 -4.36 -50.81
N LEU A 14 13.93 -4.09 -50.47
CA LEU A 14 13.58 -3.62 -49.13
C LEU A 14 13.67 -4.80 -48.14
N GLY A 15 14.78 -4.84 -47.39
CA GLY A 15 14.86 -5.69 -46.22
C GLY A 15 13.99 -5.12 -45.09
N LEU A 16 12.82 -5.75 -44.85
CA LEU A 16 12.09 -5.53 -43.59
C LEU A 16 12.91 -6.11 -42.41
N GLY A 17 13.63 -5.26 -41.70
CA GLY A 17 14.20 -5.59 -40.42
C GLY A 17 13.07 -5.77 -39.41
N LEU A 18 12.81 -7.00 -38.98
CA LEU A 18 12.05 -7.29 -37.76
C LEU A 18 12.87 -6.76 -36.59
N VAL A 19 12.50 -5.58 -36.09
CA VAL A 19 12.95 -5.13 -34.79
C VAL A 19 12.24 -6.01 -33.76
N ALA A 20 12.91 -7.07 -33.34
CA ALA A 20 12.51 -7.78 -32.14
C ALA A 20 12.64 -6.79 -30.96
N CYS A 21 11.52 -6.44 -30.31
CA CYS A 21 11.55 -5.81 -29.01
C CYS A 21 12.20 -6.83 -28.04
N ALA A 22 13.50 -6.70 -27.83
CA ALA A 22 14.14 -7.35 -26.69
C ALA A 22 13.58 -6.71 -25.43
N PRO A 23 13.24 -7.49 -24.40
CA PRO A 23 12.95 -6.91 -23.10
C PRO A 23 14.13 -6.03 -22.69
N ALA A 24 13.84 -4.85 -22.13
CA ALA A 24 14.89 -3.95 -21.64
C ALA A 24 15.79 -4.75 -20.69
N ALA A 25 17.07 -4.82 -21.01
CA ALA A 25 18.05 -5.41 -20.10
C ALA A 25 17.98 -4.64 -18.80
N ALA A 26 17.91 -5.38 -17.67
CA ALA A 26 18.11 -4.78 -16.36
C ALA A 26 19.40 -3.94 -16.40
N PRO A 27 19.46 -2.79 -15.69
CA PRO A 27 20.67 -1.99 -15.67
C PRO A 27 21.86 -2.86 -15.25
N GLU A 28 22.97 -2.74 -15.97
CA GLU A 28 24.24 -3.46 -15.67
C GLU A 28 24.93 -2.84 -14.44
N GLY A 29 24.24 -2.80 -13.29
CA GLY A 29 24.78 -2.36 -12.01
C GLY A 29 23.83 -2.84 -10.93
N GLY A 30 24.30 -3.72 -10.05
CA GLY A 30 23.60 -4.07 -8.82
C GLY A 30 23.41 -2.82 -7.94
N PRO A 31 22.87 -2.98 -6.71
CA PRO A 31 22.63 -1.87 -5.81
C PRO A 31 23.88 -1.04 -5.55
N LEU A 32 23.69 0.25 -5.23
CA LEU A 32 24.80 1.18 -4.93
C LEU A 32 25.72 0.57 -3.87
N GLN A 33 27.03 0.74 -4.04
CA GLN A 33 28.04 0.18 -3.11
C GLN A 33 28.60 1.22 -2.14
N GLU A 34 28.40 2.50 -2.41
CA GLU A 34 28.84 3.64 -1.59
C GLU A 34 27.92 4.83 -1.83
N VAL A 35 27.52 5.51 -0.77
CA VAL A 35 26.74 6.76 -0.88
C VAL A 35 27.70 7.92 -1.08
N GLY A 36 27.61 8.56 -2.25
CA GLY A 36 28.39 9.73 -2.61
C GLY A 36 27.75 11.05 -2.19
N GLU A 37 28.19 12.14 -2.87
CA GLU A 37 27.51 13.44 -2.78
C GLU A 37 26.09 13.31 -3.38
N GLY A 38 25.13 14.07 -2.85
CA GLY A 38 23.77 14.08 -3.39
C GLY A 38 23.71 14.78 -4.75
N GLU A 39 22.79 14.35 -5.59
CA GLU A 39 22.59 14.90 -6.93
C GLU A 39 21.82 16.25 -6.91
N GLY A 40 21.40 16.70 -5.72
CA GLY A 40 20.75 18.01 -5.51
C GLY A 40 19.22 17.98 -5.66
N SER A 41 18.63 16.83 -5.98
CA SER A 41 17.19 16.67 -6.08
C SER A 41 16.78 15.25 -5.62
N LEU A 42 15.54 15.10 -5.17
CA LEU A 42 14.93 13.84 -4.79
C LEU A 42 13.43 13.88 -5.06
N SER A 43 12.90 12.95 -5.83
CA SER A 43 11.48 12.86 -6.13
C SER A 43 10.87 11.62 -5.47
N ILE A 44 9.79 11.82 -4.69
CA ILE A 44 9.15 10.76 -3.89
C ILE A 44 7.67 10.69 -4.21
N VAL A 45 7.18 9.50 -4.57
CA VAL A 45 5.75 9.19 -4.58
C VAL A 45 5.35 8.68 -3.20
N ALA A 46 4.35 9.28 -2.57
CA ALA A 46 3.95 8.92 -1.20
C ALA A 46 2.46 9.15 -0.95
N TRP A 47 1.95 8.59 0.14
CA TRP A 47 0.64 8.92 0.67
C TRP A 47 0.59 10.37 1.16
N ALA A 48 -0.61 10.96 1.16
CA ALA A 48 -0.82 12.27 1.77
C ALA A 48 -0.39 12.26 3.25
N GLY A 49 0.37 13.27 3.67
CA GLY A 49 0.86 13.39 5.05
C GLY A 49 2.16 12.64 5.36
N TYR A 50 2.76 11.94 4.39
CA TYR A 50 4.03 11.23 4.61
C TYR A 50 5.26 12.10 4.39
N ILE A 51 5.14 13.19 3.65
CA ILE A 51 6.25 14.10 3.31
C ILE A 51 5.84 15.51 3.74
N GLU A 52 6.06 15.85 5.01
CA GLU A 52 5.66 17.14 5.56
C GLU A 52 6.84 18.10 5.71
N ARG A 53 6.56 19.36 5.40
CA ARG A 53 7.52 20.47 5.51
C ARG A 53 6.92 21.71 6.23
N GLY A 54 6.04 21.45 7.21
CA GLY A 54 5.42 22.47 8.04
C GLY A 54 4.37 23.34 7.34
N VAL A 55 3.91 22.96 6.13
CA VAL A 55 2.92 23.75 5.39
C VAL A 55 1.51 23.51 5.95
N THR A 56 1.18 22.28 6.25
CA THR A 56 -0.13 21.90 6.82
C THR A 56 -0.19 22.31 8.30
N ASP A 57 0.84 21.95 9.06
CA ASP A 57 1.04 22.34 10.45
C ASP A 57 2.54 22.58 10.69
N PRO A 58 2.94 23.78 11.18
CA PRO A 58 4.35 24.10 11.44
C PRO A 58 5.06 23.21 12.45
N GLY A 59 4.32 22.40 13.21
CA GLY A 59 4.87 21.39 14.16
C GLY A 59 5.39 20.14 13.46
N PHE A 60 5.08 19.94 12.18
CA PHE A 60 5.43 18.73 11.41
C PHE A 60 6.27 19.08 10.20
N ASP A 61 7.58 19.07 10.38
CA ASP A 61 8.56 19.30 9.33
C ASP A 61 9.78 18.39 9.52
N TRP A 62 9.90 17.39 8.68
CA TRP A 62 11.07 16.51 8.62
C TRP A 62 11.81 16.59 7.28
N VAL A 63 11.37 17.47 6.39
CA VAL A 63 11.97 17.67 5.07
C VAL A 63 13.01 18.78 5.11
N THR A 64 12.72 19.91 5.75
CA THR A 64 13.61 21.11 5.71
C THR A 64 15.00 20.81 6.27
N ASP A 65 15.09 20.07 7.39
CA ASP A 65 16.38 19.69 7.98
C ASP A 65 17.16 18.70 7.09
N PHE A 66 16.46 17.77 6.43
CA PHE A 66 17.08 16.88 5.45
C PHE A 66 17.67 17.64 4.27
N GLU A 67 16.91 18.57 3.69
CA GLU A 67 17.36 19.40 2.58
C GLU A 67 18.58 20.26 2.96
N ALA A 68 18.54 20.85 4.14
CA ALA A 68 19.65 21.68 4.66
C ALA A 68 20.92 20.85 4.91
N ALA A 69 20.78 19.63 5.40
CA ALA A 69 21.91 18.75 5.73
C ALA A 69 22.53 18.10 4.50
N THR A 70 21.74 17.79 3.47
CA THR A 70 22.20 16.96 2.33
C THR A 70 22.32 17.71 1.02
N GLY A 71 21.62 18.85 0.88
CA GLY A 71 21.46 19.56 -0.39
C GLY A 71 20.52 18.88 -1.38
N CYS A 72 19.83 17.82 -0.98
CA CYS A 72 18.86 17.07 -1.78
C CYS A 72 17.47 17.70 -1.62
N LEU A 73 17.03 18.49 -2.59
CA LEU A 73 15.72 19.14 -2.57
C LEU A 73 14.62 18.10 -2.86
N VAL A 74 13.70 17.93 -1.91
CA VAL A 74 12.63 16.94 -1.99
C VAL A 74 11.45 17.49 -2.79
N GLN A 75 10.97 16.70 -3.73
CA GLN A 75 9.76 16.94 -4.51
C GLN A 75 8.84 15.74 -4.30
N ASP A 76 7.77 15.93 -3.58
CA ASP A 76 6.78 14.88 -3.34
C ASP A 76 5.66 14.91 -4.38
N LYS A 77 5.20 13.72 -4.72
CA LYS A 77 3.99 13.47 -5.50
C LYS A 77 3.05 12.62 -4.64
N VAL A 78 1.98 13.25 -4.16
CA VAL A 78 0.93 12.52 -3.46
C VAL A 78 0.19 11.61 -4.44
N ALA A 79 0.04 10.34 -4.06
CA ALA A 79 -0.82 9.36 -4.69
C ALA A 79 -1.95 8.97 -3.71
N ALA A 80 -3.17 8.85 -4.22
CA ALA A 80 -4.35 8.55 -3.40
C ALA A 80 -4.56 7.04 -3.22
N THR A 81 -4.01 6.20 -4.11
CA THR A 81 -4.20 4.75 -4.11
C THR A 81 -2.91 4.00 -4.46
N SER A 82 -2.83 2.73 -4.04
CA SER A 82 -1.75 1.81 -4.46
C SER A 82 -1.68 1.67 -5.98
N ASP A 83 -2.82 1.67 -6.67
CA ASP A 83 -2.86 1.59 -8.15
C ASP A 83 -2.25 2.83 -8.81
N GLU A 84 -2.50 4.03 -8.26
CA GLU A 84 -1.86 5.28 -8.72
C GLU A 84 -0.35 5.24 -8.49
N MET A 85 0.12 4.73 -7.35
CA MET A 85 1.55 4.56 -7.09
C MET A 85 2.23 3.67 -8.12
N VAL A 86 1.63 2.52 -8.43
CA VAL A 86 2.15 1.60 -9.45
C VAL A 86 2.14 2.25 -10.84
N ALA A 87 1.11 3.02 -11.19
CA ALA A 87 1.04 3.74 -12.46
C ALA A 87 2.14 4.80 -12.57
N LEU A 88 2.33 5.65 -11.54
CA LEU A 88 3.36 6.68 -11.49
C LEU A 88 4.78 6.07 -11.60
N MET A 89 5.04 4.98 -10.87
CA MET A 89 6.32 4.29 -10.97
C MET A 89 6.51 3.62 -12.34
N THR A 90 5.45 3.22 -13.02
CA THR A 90 5.50 2.71 -14.40
C THR A 90 5.83 3.82 -15.40
N GLU A 91 5.29 5.02 -15.20
CA GLU A 91 5.63 6.21 -15.99
C GLU A 91 7.11 6.60 -15.81
N GLY A 92 7.66 6.37 -14.62
CA GLY A 92 9.05 6.65 -14.26
C GLY A 92 9.32 8.12 -13.96
N GLY A 93 10.60 8.45 -13.74
CA GLY A 93 11.04 9.81 -13.41
C GLY A 93 11.00 10.14 -11.93
N PHE A 94 10.62 9.18 -11.09
CA PHE A 94 10.68 9.26 -9.64
C PHE A 94 11.88 8.46 -9.10
N ASP A 95 12.39 8.88 -7.94
CA ASP A 95 13.47 8.18 -7.24
C ASP A 95 12.92 7.12 -6.29
N LEU A 96 11.96 7.52 -5.47
CA LEU A 96 11.40 6.72 -4.39
C LEU A 96 9.87 6.62 -4.49
N VAL A 97 9.34 5.55 -3.94
CA VAL A 97 7.92 5.39 -3.61
C VAL A 97 7.80 4.81 -2.19
N THR A 98 6.89 5.36 -1.38
CA THR A 98 6.52 4.79 -0.09
C THR A 98 5.14 4.17 -0.21
N ALA A 99 5.08 2.85 -0.29
CA ALA A 99 3.90 2.10 -0.71
C ALA A 99 3.58 0.95 0.25
N SER A 100 2.29 0.62 0.33
CA SER A 100 1.79 -0.53 1.06
C SER A 100 2.08 -1.85 0.33
N GLY A 101 1.99 -2.97 1.05
CA GLY A 101 2.42 -4.28 0.55
C GLY A 101 1.74 -4.75 -0.74
N ASP A 102 0.51 -4.35 -0.99
CA ASP A 102 -0.22 -4.64 -2.24
C ASP A 102 0.37 -3.91 -3.47
N ALA A 103 0.94 -2.71 -3.30
CA ALA A 103 1.69 -2.05 -4.35
C ALA A 103 3.14 -2.57 -4.41
N SER A 104 3.80 -2.76 -3.27
CA SER A 104 5.20 -3.18 -3.18
C SER A 104 5.45 -4.49 -3.94
N ASN A 105 4.64 -5.53 -3.71
CA ASN A 105 4.80 -6.81 -4.41
C ASN A 105 4.65 -6.66 -5.94
N ARG A 106 3.76 -5.80 -6.40
CA ARG A 106 3.55 -5.52 -7.83
C ARG A 106 4.75 -4.80 -8.44
N LEU A 107 5.30 -3.82 -7.72
CA LEU A 107 6.48 -3.06 -8.15
C LEU A 107 7.71 -3.97 -8.26
N ILE A 108 7.93 -4.87 -7.28
CA ILE A 108 9.00 -5.86 -7.30
C ILE A 108 8.82 -6.80 -8.49
N SER A 109 7.64 -7.40 -8.64
CA SER A 109 7.35 -8.38 -9.71
C SER A 109 7.50 -7.76 -11.10
N ALA A 110 7.12 -6.49 -11.26
CA ALA A 110 7.26 -5.76 -12.52
C ALA A 110 8.70 -5.27 -12.80
N GLY A 111 9.64 -5.42 -11.83
CA GLY A 111 11.01 -4.91 -11.97
C GLY A 111 11.11 -3.39 -11.99
N LEU A 112 10.14 -2.69 -11.41
CA LEU A 112 10.09 -1.24 -11.34
C LEU A 112 10.91 -0.67 -10.18
N VAL A 113 11.24 -1.49 -9.19
CA VAL A 113 12.09 -1.16 -8.05
C VAL A 113 13.31 -2.05 -8.03
N GLN A 114 14.41 -1.52 -7.47
CA GLN A 114 15.67 -2.20 -7.36
C GLN A 114 15.94 -2.69 -5.93
N GLU A 115 16.85 -3.63 -5.82
CA GLU A 115 17.41 -4.07 -4.54
C GLU A 115 18.07 -2.90 -3.79
N ILE A 116 17.94 -2.89 -2.47
CA ILE A 116 18.54 -1.92 -1.58
C ILE A 116 19.74 -2.55 -0.86
N ASN A 117 20.91 -1.93 -0.95
CA ASN A 117 22.08 -2.29 -0.15
C ASN A 117 21.91 -1.76 1.28
N LEU A 118 21.46 -2.60 2.19
CA LEU A 118 21.19 -2.23 3.58
C LEU A 118 22.46 -1.85 4.37
N ASP A 119 23.64 -2.25 3.92
CA ASP A 119 24.92 -1.84 4.54
C ASP A 119 25.15 -0.33 4.45
N LEU A 120 24.47 0.33 3.49
CA LEU A 120 24.52 1.78 3.31
C LEU A 120 23.49 2.53 4.16
N ILE A 121 22.68 1.81 4.96
CA ILE A 121 21.61 2.36 5.81
C ILE A 121 21.85 1.86 7.25
N PRO A 122 22.81 2.43 8.00
CA PRO A 122 23.15 1.98 9.36
C PRO A 122 21.96 1.95 10.31
N SER A 123 21.02 2.89 10.17
CA SER A 123 19.81 2.96 10.98
C SER A 123 18.81 1.82 10.74
N TYR A 124 19.00 1.01 9.66
CA TYR A 124 18.18 -0.17 9.44
C TYR A 124 18.21 -1.17 10.61
N ASN A 125 19.32 -1.19 11.36
CA ASN A 125 19.44 -2.02 12.55
C ASN A 125 18.43 -1.68 13.66
N THR A 126 17.85 -0.48 13.64
CA THR A 126 16.85 -0.01 14.62
C THR A 126 15.41 -0.36 14.28
N VAL A 127 15.17 -0.87 13.06
CA VAL A 127 13.86 -1.30 12.57
C VAL A 127 13.37 -2.50 13.39
N ASP A 128 12.07 -2.55 13.65
CA ASP A 128 11.40 -3.68 14.31
C ASP A 128 11.69 -5.00 13.57
N GLU A 129 12.17 -5.99 14.32
CA GLU A 129 12.55 -7.30 13.76
C GLU A 129 11.41 -7.98 13.00
N ARG A 130 10.15 -7.70 13.37
CA ARG A 130 8.95 -8.24 12.71
C ARG A 130 8.77 -7.68 11.29
N LEU A 131 9.34 -6.51 11.00
CA LEU A 131 9.25 -5.84 9.70
C LEU A 131 10.46 -6.08 8.79
N LYS A 132 11.64 -6.41 9.35
CA LYS A 132 12.91 -6.47 8.60
C LYS A 132 12.89 -7.41 7.40
N ASN A 133 12.22 -8.55 7.51
CA ASN A 133 12.18 -9.58 6.47
C ASN A 133 10.75 -9.85 6.00
N ALA A 134 9.91 -8.82 6.00
CA ALA A 134 8.52 -8.99 5.65
C ALA A 134 8.34 -9.31 4.15
N PRO A 135 7.37 -10.19 3.78
CA PRO A 135 7.25 -10.73 2.44
C PRO A 135 6.81 -9.72 1.38
N TRP A 136 6.42 -8.52 1.77
CA TRP A 136 6.05 -7.45 0.84
C TRP A 136 7.24 -6.60 0.38
N HIS A 137 8.44 -6.80 0.93
CA HIS A 137 9.65 -6.11 0.48
C HIS A 137 10.92 -6.97 0.50
N THR A 138 10.85 -8.22 0.97
CA THR A 138 11.96 -9.17 0.98
C THR A 138 11.55 -10.40 0.19
N VAL A 139 12.08 -10.55 -1.02
CA VAL A 139 11.60 -11.51 -2.02
C VAL A 139 12.77 -12.11 -2.76
N ASP A 140 12.82 -13.45 -2.87
CA ASP A 140 13.67 -14.17 -3.82
C ASP A 140 13.05 -14.03 -5.22
N ARG A 141 13.45 -12.98 -5.93
CA ARG A 141 12.84 -12.64 -7.22
C ARG A 141 13.44 -13.46 -8.37
N ASP A 142 14.71 -13.82 -8.29
CA ASP A 142 15.41 -14.54 -9.35
C ASP A 142 15.38 -16.07 -9.15
N GLY A 143 14.93 -16.55 -7.99
CA GLY A 143 14.76 -17.96 -7.68
C GLY A 143 16.06 -18.66 -7.32
N ASP A 144 17.08 -17.95 -6.87
CA ASP A 144 18.38 -18.51 -6.50
C ASP A 144 18.41 -19.07 -5.07
N GLY A 145 17.37 -18.84 -4.29
CA GLY A 145 17.20 -19.28 -2.89
C GLY A 145 17.65 -18.22 -1.89
N THR A 146 18.05 -17.03 -2.34
CA THR A 146 18.36 -15.87 -1.52
C THR A 146 17.26 -14.83 -1.68
N ALA A 147 16.74 -14.27 -0.60
CA ALA A 147 15.75 -13.21 -0.68
C ALA A 147 16.46 -11.84 -0.58
N GLU A 148 16.23 -10.99 -1.57
CA GLU A 148 16.77 -9.63 -1.63
C GLU A 148 15.79 -8.65 -0.96
N HIS A 149 16.36 -7.55 -0.44
CA HIS A 149 15.62 -6.45 0.14
C HIS A 149 15.36 -5.36 -0.90
N TYR A 150 14.07 -5.08 -1.17
CA TYR A 150 13.65 -4.08 -2.15
C TYR A 150 13.18 -2.76 -1.51
N GLY A 151 13.24 -2.65 -0.19
CA GLY A 151 12.83 -1.43 0.47
C GLY A 151 13.10 -1.40 1.98
N VAL A 152 12.82 -0.24 2.56
CA VAL A 152 13.02 0.08 3.97
C VAL A 152 11.65 0.32 4.62
N PRO A 153 11.27 -0.44 5.67
CA PRO A 153 10.03 -0.22 6.40
C PRO A 153 9.91 1.22 6.91
N TYR A 154 8.73 1.80 6.77
CA TYR A 154 8.50 3.21 7.12
C TYR A 154 7.51 3.36 8.28
N GLN A 155 6.24 3.00 8.06
CA GLN A 155 5.18 3.02 9.08
C GLN A 155 4.28 1.81 8.88
N TRP A 156 3.51 1.43 9.91
CA TRP A 156 2.49 0.41 9.77
C TRP A 156 1.25 0.73 10.62
N GLY A 157 0.13 0.12 10.30
CA GLY A 157 -1.12 0.29 11.03
C GLY A 157 -2.18 -0.73 10.63
N SER A 158 -3.23 -0.78 11.43
CA SER A 158 -4.41 -1.58 11.14
C SER A 158 -5.47 -0.77 10.38
N ASN A 159 -6.23 -1.43 9.53
CA ASN A 159 -7.55 -0.95 9.21
C ASN A 159 -8.43 -1.12 10.44
N VAL A 160 -9.24 -0.12 10.74
CA VAL A 160 -10.06 -0.11 11.94
C VAL A 160 -11.54 -0.02 11.58
N LEU A 161 -12.40 -0.57 12.41
CA LEU A 161 -13.82 -0.28 12.36
C LEU A 161 -14.05 1.05 13.08
N MET A 162 -14.20 2.13 12.30
CA MET A 162 -14.59 3.44 12.80
C MET A 162 -16.10 3.48 13.02
N TYR A 163 -16.55 4.08 14.12
CA TYR A 163 -17.97 4.14 14.48
C TYR A 163 -18.31 5.43 15.21
N ASN A 164 -19.59 5.86 15.07
CA ASN A 164 -20.14 7.00 15.79
C ASN A 164 -20.53 6.58 17.22
N THR A 165 -19.98 7.24 18.24
CA THR A 165 -20.17 6.91 19.66
C THR A 165 -21.55 7.31 20.21
N GLU A 166 -22.30 8.16 19.52
CA GLU A 166 -23.68 8.46 19.87
C GLU A 166 -24.65 7.36 19.42
N VAL A 167 -24.29 6.61 18.34
CA VAL A 167 -25.05 5.46 17.87
C VAL A 167 -24.62 4.19 18.60
N PHE A 168 -23.32 3.97 18.72
CA PHE A 168 -22.72 2.83 19.41
C PHE A 168 -22.21 3.27 20.77
N THR A 169 -23.03 3.14 21.81
CA THR A 169 -22.64 3.48 23.18
C THR A 169 -21.61 2.50 23.77
N GLU A 170 -21.52 1.29 23.21
CA GLU A 170 -20.48 0.30 23.42
C GLU A 170 -19.80 0.03 22.07
N PRO A 171 -18.47 -0.18 22.04
CA PRO A 171 -17.79 -0.47 20.79
C PRO A 171 -18.37 -1.70 20.07
N PRO A 172 -18.61 -1.64 18.75
CA PRO A 172 -19.01 -2.81 17.99
C PRO A 172 -17.91 -3.89 18.07
N THR A 173 -18.30 -5.16 18.21
CA THR A 173 -17.36 -6.26 18.44
C THR A 173 -17.03 -7.04 17.18
N SER A 174 -17.75 -6.79 16.06
CA SER A 174 -17.62 -7.53 14.82
C SER A 174 -17.76 -6.62 13.61
N TRP A 175 -17.08 -6.98 12.51
CA TRP A 175 -17.24 -6.35 11.20
C TRP A 175 -18.63 -6.58 10.59
N ASN A 176 -19.51 -7.40 11.19
CA ASN A 176 -20.87 -7.61 10.68
C ASN A 176 -21.63 -6.31 10.46
N VAL A 177 -21.35 -5.25 11.24
CA VAL A 177 -21.99 -3.93 11.06
C VAL A 177 -21.77 -3.31 9.68
N VAL A 178 -20.70 -3.68 8.98
CA VAL A 178 -20.41 -3.19 7.62
C VAL A 178 -20.61 -4.27 6.54
N PHE A 179 -20.67 -5.56 6.91
CA PHE A 179 -20.85 -6.63 5.94
C PHE A 179 -22.27 -7.16 5.82
N GLU A 180 -23.07 -7.07 6.87
CA GLU A 180 -24.41 -7.66 6.93
C GLU A 180 -25.49 -6.61 7.18
N GLU A 181 -26.70 -6.87 6.70
CA GLU A 181 -27.85 -6.05 7.07
C GLU A 181 -28.17 -6.27 8.56
N THR A 182 -28.12 -5.20 9.34
CA THR A 182 -28.35 -5.28 10.78
C THR A 182 -29.11 -4.05 11.30
N THR A 183 -29.78 -4.23 12.44
CA THR A 183 -30.34 -3.12 13.20
C THR A 183 -29.27 -2.60 14.18
N LEU A 184 -28.97 -1.33 14.05
CA LEU A 184 -27.99 -0.64 14.90
C LEU A 184 -28.55 -0.39 16.31
N PRO A 185 -27.69 -0.04 17.30
CA PRO A 185 -28.12 0.22 18.69
C PRO A 185 -29.17 1.33 18.83
N ASP A 186 -29.23 2.27 17.89
CA ASP A 186 -30.27 3.32 17.82
C ASP A 186 -31.63 2.83 17.28
N GLY A 187 -31.76 1.55 16.95
CA GLY A 187 -32.97 0.92 16.43
C GLY A 187 -33.20 1.10 14.93
N GLN A 188 -32.25 1.72 14.20
CA GLN A 188 -32.32 1.92 12.75
C GLN A 188 -31.51 0.87 11.99
N SER A 189 -31.84 0.66 10.70
CA SER A 189 -31.00 -0.16 9.81
C SER A 189 -29.67 0.51 9.55
N ASN A 190 -28.62 -0.31 9.33
CA ASN A 190 -27.31 0.16 8.84
C ASN A 190 -27.34 0.53 7.35
N ALA A 191 -28.36 0.17 6.60
CA ALA A 191 -28.45 0.46 5.17
C ALA A 191 -28.43 1.97 4.87
N GLY A 192 -27.49 2.38 4.02
CA GLY A 192 -27.24 3.78 3.66
C GLY A 192 -26.48 4.58 4.74
N ARG A 193 -26.05 3.93 5.83
CA ARG A 193 -25.36 4.56 6.96
C ARG A 193 -23.98 4.00 7.24
N ILE A 194 -23.48 3.17 6.35
CA ILE A 194 -22.14 2.57 6.44
C ILE A 194 -21.35 2.86 5.17
N GLU A 195 -20.04 2.75 5.29
CA GLU A 195 -19.11 2.87 4.18
C GLU A 195 -18.02 1.78 4.24
N ALA A 196 -17.34 1.62 3.13
CA ALA A 196 -16.22 0.69 2.99
C ALA A 196 -15.18 1.24 2.01
N TYR A 197 -13.95 0.73 2.09
CA TYR A 197 -12.88 1.08 1.17
C TYR A 197 -13.12 0.52 -0.24
N ASP A 198 -12.82 1.29 -1.28
CA ASP A 198 -13.09 0.88 -2.67
C ASP A 198 -11.91 0.20 -3.38
N GLY A 199 -10.77 0.04 -2.71
CA GLY A 199 -9.60 -0.64 -3.30
C GLY A 199 -9.85 -2.14 -3.53
N PRO A 200 -9.25 -2.73 -4.59
CA PRO A 200 -9.37 -4.17 -4.86
C PRO A 200 -8.93 -5.05 -3.69
N ILE A 201 -7.97 -4.57 -2.91
CA ILE A 201 -7.44 -5.26 -1.73
C ILE A 201 -8.51 -5.47 -0.64
N TYR A 202 -9.59 -4.69 -0.63
CA TYR A 202 -10.69 -4.83 0.32
C TYR A 202 -11.45 -6.16 0.20
N ILE A 203 -11.25 -6.91 -0.89
CA ILE A 203 -11.74 -8.30 -0.97
C ILE A 203 -11.14 -9.16 0.14
N ALA A 204 -9.92 -8.86 0.59
CA ALA A 204 -9.28 -9.56 1.70
C ALA A 204 -9.97 -9.29 3.05
N ASP A 205 -10.56 -8.09 3.24
CA ASP A 205 -11.37 -7.77 4.43
C ASP A 205 -12.60 -8.67 4.50
N ALA A 206 -13.29 -8.85 3.37
CA ALA A 206 -14.41 -9.79 3.27
C ALA A 206 -13.97 -11.25 3.50
N ALA A 207 -12.79 -11.63 2.98
CA ALA A 207 -12.22 -12.96 3.19
C ALA A 207 -11.85 -13.20 4.66
N LEU A 208 -11.26 -12.20 5.34
CA LEU A 208 -10.94 -12.25 6.76
C LEU A 208 -12.21 -12.42 7.62
N TYR A 209 -13.27 -11.67 7.29
CA TYR A 209 -14.57 -11.85 7.93
C TYR A 209 -15.09 -13.29 7.77
N LEU A 210 -15.02 -13.84 6.56
CA LEU A 210 -15.44 -15.21 6.28
C LEU A 210 -14.55 -16.27 6.94
N MET A 211 -13.25 -16.03 7.11
CA MET A 211 -12.38 -16.95 7.87
C MET A 211 -12.91 -17.20 9.27
N TYR A 212 -13.46 -16.18 9.91
CA TYR A 212 -13.99 -16.29 11.27
C TYR A 212 -15.41 -16.85 11.30
N HIS A 213 -16.30 -16.38 10.43
CA HIS A 213 -17.74 -16.71 10.47
C HIS A 213 -18.11 -17.97 9.67
N ASN A 214 -17.33 -18.33 8.66
CA ASN A 214 -17.54 -19.47 7.76
C ASN A 214 -16.28 -20.35 7.68
N PRO A 215 -15.82 -20.94 8.79
CA PRO A 215 -14.56 -21.70 8.83
C PRO A 215 -14.56 -22.92 7.91
N GLU A 216 -15.72 -23.41 7.48
CA GLU A 216 -15.87 -24.48 6.49
C GLU A 216 -15.33 -24.10 5.10
N LEU A 217 -15.17 -22.82 4.78
CA LEU A 217 -14.51 -22.39 3.55
C LEU A 217 -13.01 -22.70 3.55
N GLY A 218 -12.42 -22.95 4.73
CA GLY A 218 -11.01 -23.32 4.86
C GLY A 218 -10.02 -22.25 4.42
N ILE A 219 -10.41 -20.96 4.44
CA ILE A 219 -9.50 -19.83 4.12
C ILE A 219 -8.39 -19.85 5.16
N GLN A 220 -7.12 -19.87 4.73
CA GLN A 220 -5.94 -19.81 5.60
C GLN A 220 -5.22 -18.47 5.51
N ASP A 221 -5.31 -17.81 4.36
CA ASP A 221 -4.70 -16.53 4.05
C ASP A 221 -5.71 -15.70 3.24
N PRO A 222 -6.14 -14.52 3.73
CA PRO A 222 -7.15 -13.73 3.05
C PRO A 222 -6.69 -13.16 1.70
N TYR A 223 -5.39 -13.27 1.38
CA TYR A 223 -4.81 -12.83 0.12
C TYR A 223 -4.54 -13.97 -0.87
N GLU A 224 -4.62 -15.24 -0.45
CA GLU A 224 -4.35 -16.43 -1.26
C GLU A 224 -5.63 -17.25 -1.43
N LEU A 225 -6.65 -16.68 -2.06
CA LEU A 225 -7.99 -17.26 -2.15
C LEU A 225 -8.11 -18.21 -3.34
N THR A 226 -8.62 -19.41 -3.10
CA THR A 226 -9.13 -20.28 -4.18
C THR A 226 -10.32 -19.63 -4.88
N ARG A 227 -10.69 -20.14 -6.05
CA ARG A 227 -11.84 -19.62 -6.81
C ARG A 227 -13.13 -19.59 -5.99
N ASP A 228 -13.41 -20.65 -5.23
CA ASP A 228 -14.64 -20.75 -4.41
C ASP A 228 -14.60 -19.77 -3.25
N GLN A 229 -13.46 -19.63 -2.56
CA GLN A 229 -13.27 -18.67 -1.48
C GLN A 229 -13.39 -17.22 -1.97
N PHE A 230 -12.78 -16.91 -3.11
CA PHE A 230 -12.87 -15.61 -3.77
C PHE A 230 -14.32 -15.26 -4.14
N ASN A 231 -15.05 -16.21 -4.74
CA ASN A 231 -16.46 -16.02 -5.06
C ASN A 231 -17.30 -15.77 -3.82
N ALA A 232 -17.05 -16.49 -2.71
CA ALA A 232 -17.75 -16.27 -1.44
C ALA A 232 -17.50 -14.85 -0.89
N ALA A 233 -16.24 -14.36 -0.95
CA ALA A 233 -15.91 -12.97 -0.58
C ALA A 233 -16.63 -11.95 -1.46
N LEU A 234 -16.67 -12.18 -2.77
CA LEU A 234 -17.43 -11.31 -3.70
C LEU A 234 -18.94 -11.33 -3.44
N ASP A 235 -19.52 -12.47 -3.08
CA ASP A 235 -20.96 -12.55 -2.76
C ASP A 235 -21.28 -11.75 -1.50
N LEU A 236 -20.40 -11.78 -0.48
CA LEU A 236 -20.53 -10.93 0.70
C LEU A 236 -20.45 -9.44 0.35
N LEU A 237 -19.49 -9.05 -0.50
CA LEU A 237 -19.34 -7.67 -0.96
C LEU A 237 -20.56 -7.19 -1.81
N ARG A 238 -21.19 -8.08 -2.57
CA ARG A 238 -22.43 -7.77 -3.30
C ARG A 238 -23.59 -7.49 -2.34
N VAL A 239 -23.68 -8.21 -1.22
CA VAL A 239 -24.64 -7.87 -0.15
C VAL A 239 -24.30 -6.51 0.44
N GLN A 240 -23.05 -6.28 0.83
CA GLN A 240 -22.56 -5.01 1.37
C GLN A 240 -22.85 -3.83 0.42
N ARG A 241 -22.73 -4.03 -0.90
CA ARG A 241 -23.01 -3.00 -1.91
C ARG A 241 -24.42 -2.42 -1.79
N GLY A 242 -25.40 -3.23 -1.35
CA GLY A 242 -26.77 -2.79 -1.08
C GLY A 242 -26.94 -1.99 0.20
N LEU A 243 -25.95 -2.02 1.08
CA LEU A 243 -25.99 -1.41 2.41
C LEU A 243 -25.20 -0.11 2.50
N VAL A 244 -24.09 0.00 1.75
CA VAL A 244 -23.19 1.16 1.84
C VAL A 244 -23.83 2.43 1.27
N ASN A 245 -23.59 3.57 1.92
CA ASN A 245 -23.81 4.90 1.37
C ASN A 245 -22.94 5.05 0.12
N ARG A 246 -21.60 4.85 0.29
CA ARG A 246 -20.65 4.75 -0.80
C ARG A 246 -19.48 3.85 -0.45
N TYR A 247 -18.67 3.50 -1.46
CA TYR A 247 -17.29 3.07 -1.28
C TYR A 247 -16.38 4.30 -1.37
N TRP A 248 -15.53 4.52 -0.37
CA TRP A 248 -14.61 5.65 -0.34
C TRP A 248 -13.22 5.26 -0.86
N HIS A 249 -12.53 6.16 -1.52
CA HIS A 249 -11.15 6.04 -1.98
C HIS A 249 -10.29 7.23 -1.55
N ASP A 250 -10.91 8.27 -1.06
CA ASP A 250 -10.28 9.51 -0.65
C ASP A 250 -10.66 9.80 0.81
N VAL A 251 -9.66 10.13 1.62
CA VAL A 251 -9.82 10.46 3.05
C VAL A 251 -10.84 11.57 3.26
N VAL A 252 -10.78 12.62 2.40
CA VAL A 252 -11.66 13.80 2.53
C VAL A 252 -13.12 13.42 2.31
N LEU A 253 -13.39 12.52 1.37
CA LEU A 253 -14.77 12.03 1.13
C LEU A 253 -15.32 11.31 2.35
N GLN A 254 -14.54 10.41 2.95
CA GLN A 254 -14.99 9.68 4.14
C GLN A 254 -15.25 10.61 5.33
N VAL A 255 -14.36 11.59 5.54
CA VAL A 255 -14.52 12.61 6.60
C VAL A 255 -15.80 13.44 6.37
N ASP A 256 -16.07 13.81 5.12
CA ASP A 256 -17.28 14.57 4.77
C ASP A 256 -18.55 13.75 4.99
N ASP A 257 -18.55 12.48 4.63
CA ASP A 257 -19.70 11.60 4.77
C ASP A 257 -20.06 11.32 6.24
N PHE A 258 -19.08 11.12 7.10
CA PHE A 258 -19.31 11.04 8.55
C PHE A 258 -19.84 12.34 9.15
N THR A 259 -19.41 13.48 8.60
CA THR A 259 -19.82 14.80 9.09
C THR A 259 -21.21 15.18 8.59
N ASN A 260 -21.55 14.90 7.32
CA ASN A 260 -22.69 15.52 6.64
C ASN A 260 -23.73 14.52 6.10
N GLU A 261 -23.36 13.26 5.82
CA GLU A 261 -24.23 12.30 5.15
C GLU A 261 -24.85 11.25 6.09
N GLY A 262 -24.58 11.34 7.40
CA GLY A 262 -25.14 10.46 8.41
C GLY A 262 -24.56 9.05 8.43
N VAL A 263 -23.36 8.87 7.92
CA VAL A 263 -22.59 7.63 8.05
C VAL A 263 -22.21 7.44 9.51
N VAL A 264 -22.33 6.21 10.01
CA VAL A 264 -22.12 5.89 11.42
C VAL A 264 -21.15 4.75 11.68
N ALA A 265 -20.76 4.00 10.65
CA ALA A 265 -19.71 3.00 10.73
C ALA A 265 -19.01 2.80 9.36
N SER A 266 -17.70 2.53 9.38
CA SER A 266 -16.93 2.29 8.17
C SER A 266 -15.65 1.51 8.47
N SER A 267 -15.14 0.75 7.49
CA SER A 267 -13.71 0.44 7.47
C SER A 267 -12.94 1.74 7.24
N SER A 268 -11.88 1.97 8.01
CA SER A 268 -11.18 3.25 7.99
C SER A 268 -9.71 3.06 8.37
N TRP A 269 -8.91 4.11 8.19
CA TRP A 269 -7.59 4.19 8.76
C TRP A 269 -7.62 5.02 10.05
N PRO A 270 -6.67 4.83 10.97
CA PRO A 270 -6.58 5.65 12.18
C PRO A 270 -6.49 7.16 11.91
N TYR A 271 -5.93 7.54 10.76
CA TYR A 271 -5.82 8.94 10.34
C TYR A 271 -7.18 9.65 10.26
N GLN A 272 -8.19 9.05 9.61
CA GLN A 272 -9.54 9.64 9.54
C GLN A 272 -10.20 9.67 10.91
N VAL A 273 -9.97 8.64 11.74
CA VAL A 273 -10.48 8.64 13.12
C VAL A 273 -9.93 9.83 13.89
N ASN A 274 -8.62 10.08 13.80
CA ASN A 274 -7.96 11.20 14.47
C ASN A 274 -8.48 12.56 13.98
N LEU A 275 -8.65 12.72 12.68
CA LEU A 275 -9.22 13.95 12.10
C LEU A 275 -10.64 14.21 12.59
N LEU A 276 -11.50 13.21 12.58
CA LEU A 276 -12.90 13.34 12.97
C LEU A 276 -13.07 13.50 14.49
N ALA A 277 -12.28 12.82 15.29
CA ALA A 277 -12.40 12.83 16.76
C ALA A 277 -12.18 14.21 17.39
N VAL A 278 -11.65 15.17 16.64
CA VAL A 278 -11.51 16.56 17.10
C VAL A 278 -12.87 17.21 17.34
N ASP A 279 -13.82 17.00 16.41
CA ASP A 279 -15.11 17.70 16.39
C ASP A 279 -16.33 16.77 16.26
N GLN A 280 -16.12 15.47 16.01
CA GLN A 280 -17.17 14.49 15.80
C GLN A 280 -17.13 13.37 16.85
N PRO A 281 -18.29 12.81 17.23
CA PRO A 281 -18.37 11.72 18.22
C PRO A 281 -17.97 10.39 17.57
N VAL A 282 -16.72 10.22 17.21
CA VAL A 282 -16.21 8.99 16.59
C VAL A 282 -15.16 8.31 17.47
N SER A 283 -15.05 7.00 17.32
CA SER A 283 -14.01 6.15 17.88
C SER A 283 -13.75 4.99 16.93
N SER A 284 -12.78 4.14 17.23
CA SER A 284 -12.50 2.96 16.44
C SER A 284 -12.16 1.75 17.30
N VAL A 285 -12.24 0.56 16.67
CA VAL A 285 -11.92 -0.71 17.34
C VAL A 285 -11.36 -1.70 16.31
N ILE A 286 -10.50 -2.62 16.78
CA ILE A 286 -10.21 -3.88 16.09
C ILE A 286 -11.19 -4.92 16.65
N THR A 287 -11.90 -5.59 15.77
CA THR A 287 -12.96 -6.53 16.11
C THR A 287 -12.42 -7.92 16.44
N VAL A 288 -13.32 -8.84 16.83
CA VAL A 288 -12.95 -10.22 17.18
C VAL A 288 -12.37 -11.01 16.01
N GLU A 289 -12.69 -10.63 14.78
CA GLU A 289 -12.16 -11.24 13.55
C GLU A 289 -10.71 -10.81 13.27
N GLY A 290 -10.21 -9.81 14.01
CA GLY A 290 -8.98 -9.10 13.66
C GLY A 290 -9.21 -8.03 12.60
N ALA A 291 -8.14 -7.62 11.94
CA ALA A 291 -8.19 -6.62 10.89
C ALA A 291 -7.20 -6.94 9.76
N THR A 292 -7.45 -6.44 8.58
CA THR A 292 -6.38 -6.19 7.61
C THR A 292 -5.60 -4.95 8.02
N GLY A 293 -4.41 -4.77 7.46
CA GLY A 293 -3.61 -3.58 7.75
C GLY A 293 -2.51 -3.38 6.72
N TRP A 294 -1.83 -2.29 6.85
CA TRP A 294 -0.79 -1.88 5.94
C TRP A 294 0.55 -1.76 6.66
N ALA A 295 1.61 -2.08 5.95
CA ALA A 295 2.97 -1.83 6.39
C ALA A 295 3.71 -1.23 5.20
N ASP A 296 3.94 0.07 5.30
CA ASP A 296 4.47 0.83 4.20
C ASP A 296 6.00 0.76 4.15
N THR A 297 6.49 0.65 2.94
CA THR A 297 7.90 0.46 2.66
C THR A 297 8.36 1.50 1.64
N THR A 298 9.46 2.19 1.92
CA THR A 298 10.08 3.09 0.96
C THR A 298 11.02 2.31 0.06
N MET A 299 10.74 2.33 -1.24
CA MET A 299 11.42 1.56 -2.29
C MET A 299 12.05 2.49 -3.32
N MET A 300 13.16 2.09 -3.92
CA MET A 300 13.86 2.88 -4.93
C MET A 300 13.54 2.37 -6.33
N HIS A 301 13.19 3.30 -7.23
CA HIS A 301 12.94 2.97 -8.64
C HIS A 301 14.18 2.38 -9.31
N THR A 302 14.00 1.38 -10.16
CA THR A 302 15.11 0.71 -10.89
C THR A 302 16.00 1.70 -11.63
N ASN A 303 15.44 2.79 -12.16
CA ASN A 303 16.15 3.85 -12.87
C ASN A 303 16.08 5.18 -12.11
N ALA A 304 16.22 5.16 -10.78
CA ALA A 304 16.19 6.37 -9.96
C ALA A 304 17.22 7.39 -10.48
N PRO A 305 16.80 8.62 -10.82
CA PRO A 305 17.72 9.65 -11.31
C PRO A 305 18.73 10.12 -10.25
N HIS A 306 18.39 10.01 -8.96
CA HIS A 306 19.17 10.58 -7.86
C HIS A 306 19.42 9.55 -6.75
N PRO A 307 20.15 8.46 -7.03
CA PRO A 307 20.30 7.33 -6.10
C PRO A 307 21.03 7.69 -4.80
N ASN A 308 21.98 8.64 -4.81
CA ASN A 308 22.65 9.06 -3.57
C ASN A 308 21.68 9.85 -2.66
N CYS A 309 20.88 10.75 -3.22
CA CYS A 309 19.83 11.45 -2.47
C CYS A 309 18.78 10.46 -1.95
N ALA A 310 18.42 9.43 -2.71
CA ALA A 310 17.51 8.38 -2.31
C ALA A 310 18.04 7.60 -1.08
N TYR A 311 19.29 7.13 -1.09
CA TYR A 311 19.87 6.46 0.07
C TYR A 311 19.96 7.36 1.30
N LYS A 312 20.29 8.64 1.12
CA LYS A 312 20.29 9.61 2.24
C LYS A 312 18.89 9.78 2.84
N TRP A 313 17.85 9.75 2.01
CA TRP A 313 16.46 9.77 2.50
C TRP A 313 16.09 8.49 3.23
N LEU A 314 16.45 7.32 2.69
CA LEU A 314 16.19 6.04 3.35
C LEU A 314 16.82 5.99 4.76
N GLU A 315 18.05 6.49 4.93
CA GLU A 315 18.69 6.62 6.24
C GLU A 315 17.97 7.66 7.12
N HIS A 316 17.63 8.83 6.57
CA HIS A 316 16.93 9.90 7.29
C HIS A 316 15.54 9.47 7.76
N SER A 317 14.82 8.71 6.94
CA SER A 317 13.46 8.23 7.22
C SER A 317 13.37 7.32 8.45
N LEU A 318 14.49 6.74 8.88
CA LEU A 318 14.60 5.93 10.11
C LEU A 318 15.01 6.74 11.34
N ASN A 319 15.08 8.07 11.22
CA ASN A 319 15.33 8.93 12.39
C ASN A 319 14.20 8.77 13.41
N THR A 320 14.54 8.51 14.65
CA THR A 320 13.59 8.21 15.73
C THR A 320 12.58 9.36 15.98
N GLN A 321 13.02 10.63 15.88
CA GLN A 321 12.13 11.77 16.03
C GLN A 321 11.13 11.84 14.88
N LEU A 322 11.62 11.76 13.63
CA LEU A 322 10.78 11.74 12.42
C LEU A 322 9.73 10.62 12.50
N GLN A 323 10.18 9.41 12.84
CA GLN A 323 9.32 8.23 12.94
C GLN A 323 8.18 8.43 13.96
N GLY A 324 8.49 9.07 15.08
CA GLY A 324 7.50 9.37 16.12
C GLY A 324 6.56 10.51 15.75
N ASP A 325 7.08 11.59 15.17
CA ASP A 325 6.27 12.73 14.71
C ASP A 325 5.29 12.31 13.62
N LEU A 326 5.76 11.50 12.67
CA LEU A 326 4.91 10.93 11.63
C LEU A 326 3.86 9.99 12.22
N ALA A 327 4.24 9.12 13.16
CA ALA A 327 3.30 8.21 13.80
C ALA A 327 2.20 8.97 14.57
N TYR A 328 2.54 10.05 15.25
CA TYR A 328 1.57 10.93 15.89
C TYR A 328 0.64 11.60 14.88
N TRP A 329 1.24 12.19 13.82
CA TRP A 329 0.51 12.87 12.74
C TRP A 329 -0.47 11.96 12.03
N PHE A 330 -0.03 10.76 11.69
CA PHE A 330 -0.77 9.82 10.85
C PHE A 330 -1.64 8.83 11.64
N GLY A 331 -1.44 8.68 12.93
CA GLY A 331 -2.11 7.64 13.73
C GLY A 331 -1.57 6.25 13.43
N SER A 332 -0.30 6.15 13.06
CA SER A 332 0.40 4.91 12.70
C SER A 332 1.33 4.42 13.82
N VAL A 333 1.94 3.27 13.60
CA VAL A 333 3.00 2.74 14.46
C VAL A 333 4.33 2.87 13.72
N PRO A 334 5.37 3.46 14.35
CA PRO A 334 6.66 3.63 13.71
C PRO A 334 7.36 2.30 13.45
N SER A 335 8.10 2.20 12.35
CA SER A 335 8.96 1.03 12.08
C SER A 335 10.18 0.98 13.00
N VAL A 336 10.51 2.09 13.68
CA VAL A 336 11.59 2.21 14.67
C VAL A 336 10.98 2.25 16.07
N PRO A 337 10.96 1.13 16.82
CA PRO A 337 10.27 1.05 18.14
C PRO A 337 10.72 2.07 19.17
N ALA A 338 11.99 2.50 19.11
CA ALA A 338 12.52 3.51 20.02
C ALA A 338 11.74 4.86 19.93
N ALA A 339 11.06 5.14 18.83
CA ALA A 339 10.22 6.32 18.69
C ALA A 339 9.03 6.29 19.68
N CYS A 340 8.48 5.12 19.98
CA CYS A 340 7.41 4.96 20.96
C CYS A 340 7.82 5.36 22.39
N ASP A 341 9.10 5.18 22.72
CA ASP A 341 9.62 5.45 24.06
C ASP A 341 10.11 6.89 24.24
N THR A 342 10.50 7.55 23.13
CA THR A 342 11.26 8.80 23.18
C THR A 342 10.56 10.00 22.58
N ASN A 343 9.53 9.80 21.76
CA ASN A 343 8.81 10.90 21.12
C ASN A 343 7.83 11.56 22.08
N GLU A 344 7.99 12.87 22.32
CA GLU A 344 7.18 13.62 23.27
C GLU A 344 5.73 13.79 22.84
N MET A 345 5.45 13.86 21.52
CA MET A 345 4.09 14.02 20.99
C MET A 345 3.28 12.74 21.10
N LEU A 346 3.88 11.59 20.80
CA LEU A 346 3.24 10.28 21.03
C LEU A 346 2.95 10.06 22.52
N GLY A 347 3.83 10.56 23.40
CA GLY A 347 3.74 10.28 24.82
C GLY A 347 3.88 8.78 25.15
N PRO A 348 3.71 8.41 26.41
CA PRO A 348 4.02 7.04 26.87
C PRO A 348 3.04 5.95 26.38
N THR A 349 1.93 6.31 25.77
CA THR A 349 0.88 5.39 25.32
C THR A 349 0.49 5.57 23.85
N GLY A 350 1.12 6.51 23.11
CA GLY A 350 0.71 6.83 21.75
C GLY A 350 0.79 5.64 20.80
N CYS A 351 1.88 4.88 20.86
CA CYS A 351 2.01 3.67 20.04
C CYS A 351 0.99 2.59 20.41
N ASP A 352 0.64 2.44 21.69
CA ASP A 352 -0.38 1.48 22.12
C ASP A 352 -1.77 1.90 21.60
N VAL A 353 -2.07 3.21 21.65
CA VAL A 353 -3.31 3.78 21.09
C VAL A 353 -3.36 3.55 19.58
N ASN A 354 -2.23 3.70 18.87
CA ASN A 354 -2.12 3.48 17.44
C ASN A 354 -2.08 1.98 17.06
N GLY A 355 -2.08 1.08 18.04
CA GLY A 355 -2.24 -0.36 17.80
C GLY A 355 -0.96 -1.19 17.84
N LEU A 356 0.13 -0.72 18.48
CA LEU A 356 1.39 -1.47 18.61
C LEU A 356 1.17 -2.91 19.13
N GLY A 357 0.28 -3.09 20.12
CA GLY A 357 -0.06 -4.40 20.71
C GLY A 357 -0.89 -5.32 19.79
N ASN A 358 -1.39 -4.84 18.69
CA ASN A 358 -2.31 -5.57 17.82
C ASN A 358 -1.63 -6.26 16.61
N PHE A 359 -0.31 -6.20 16.50
CA PHE A 359 0.46 -6.68 15.35
C PHE A 359 0.05 -8.08 14.91
N GLU A 360 -0.12 -9.02 15.84
CA GLU A 360 -0.48 -10.42 15.57
C GLU A 360 -1.96 -10.61 15.15
N GLN A 361 -2.78 -9.57 15.29
CA GLN A 361 -4.19 -9.58 14.89
C GLN A 361 -4.38 -8.98 13.49
N ILE A 362 -3.30 -8.51 12.87
CA ILE A 362 -3.33 -7.81 11.59
C ILE A 362 -2.87 -8.76 10.49
N SER A 363 -3.72 -8.92 9.47
CA SER A 363 -3.36 -9.50 8.20
C SER A 363 -2.83 -8.39 7.28
N PHE A 364 -1.51 -8.24 7.19
CA PHE A 364 -0.90 -7.16 6.42
C PHE A 364 -1.12 -7.31 4.92
N TRP A 365 -1.44 -6.21 4.26
CA TRP A 365 -1.70 -6.14 2.83
C TRP A 365 -0.54 -6.70 2.02
N LYS A 366 -0.88 -7.58 1.11
CA LYS A 366 -0.03 -8.10 0.05
C LYS A 366 -0.91 -8.49 -1.13
N THR A 367 -0.37 -8.56 -2.32
CA THR A 367 -1.10 -9.16 -3.44
C THR A 367 -1.01 -10.68 -3.36
N PRO A 368 -1.96 -11.41 -3.96
CA PRO A 368 -1.79 -12.83 -4.23
C PRO A 368 -0.45 -13.12 -4.89
N SER A 369 0.12 -14.27 -4.59
CA SER A 369 1.38 -14.72 -5.18
C SER A 369 1.39 -14.53 -6.70
N ALA A 370 2.51 -14.14 -7.28
CA ALA A 370 2.67 -14.04 -8.73
C ALA A 370 2.42 -15.39 -9.45
N ALA A 371 2.48 -16.50 -8.73
CA ALA A 371 2.17 -17.83 -9.23
C ALA A 371 0.66 -18.14 -9.27
N CYS A 372 -0.20 -17.29 -8.66
CA CYS A 372 -1.66 -17.49 -8.69
C CYS A 372 -2.19 -17.48 -10.12
N GLY A 373 -2.93 -18.51 -10.48
CA GLY A 373 -3.49 -18.69 -11.82
C GLY A 373 -2.48 -19.07 -12.91
N PHE A 374 -1.21 -19.25 -12.54
CA PHE A 374 -0.16 -19.72 -13.46
C PHE A 374 0.26 -21.15 -13.09
N ASP A 375 0.06 -22.08 -14.02
CA ASP A 375 0.83 -23.31 -14.07
C ASP A 375 1.90 -23.17 -15.16
N PRO A 376 3.19 -23.24 -14.82
CA PRO A 376 4.26 -23.24 -15.81
C PRO A 376 4.19 -24.43 -16.80
N ALA A 377 3.44 -25.49 -16.44
CA ALA A 377 3.25 -26.70 -17.27
C ALA A 377 1.91 -26.71 -18.01
N GLY A 378 1.00 -25.73 -17.80
CA GLY A 378 -0.31 -25.66 -18.41
C GLY A 378 -1.36 -26.59 -17.81
N ASP A 379 -1.05 -27.26 -16.68
CA ASP A 379 -1.98 -28.06 -15.89
C ASP A 379 -2.42 -27.27 -14.64
N ALA A 380 -3.67 -27.41 -14.19
CA ALA A 380 -4.14 -26.80 -12.96
C ALA A 380 -3.26 -27.27 -11.78
N GLY A 381 -2.24 -26.48 -11.45
CA GLY A 381 -1.25 -26.80 -10.44
C GLY A 381 -1.71 -26.47 -9.02
N PRO A 382 -0.89 -26.73 -7.99
CA PRO A 382 -1.24 -26.49 -6.59
C PRO A 382 -1.50 -25.02 -6.22
N ASN A 383 -1.34 -24.09 -7.15
CA ASN A 383 -1.60 -22.66 -6.98
C ASN A 383 -2.99 -22.28 -7.48
N ASP A 384 -4.02 -22.88 -6.90
CA ASP A 384 -5.44 -22.64 -7.21
C ASP A 384 -5.94 -21.27 -6.69
N CYS A 385 -5.05 -20.30 -6.51
CA CYS A 385 -5.39 -18.96 -6.05
C CYS A 385 -5.73 -18.02 -7.21
N VAL A 386 -6.60 -17.05 -6.94
CA VAL A 386 -7.07 -16.08 -7.92
C VAL A 386 -6.07 -14.94 -8.09
N PRO A 387 -5.58 -14.66 -9.31
CA PRO A 387 -4.58 -13.62 -9.56
C PRO A 387 -5.15 -12.20 -9.34
N TYR A 388 -4.30 -11.26 -8.93
CA TYR A 388 -4.71 -9.91 -8.50
C TYR A 388 -5.46 -9.11 -9.57
N HIS A 389 -5.19 -9.29 -10.85
CA HIS A 389 -5.92 -8.60 -11.92
C HIS A 389 -7.42 -8.95 -11.94
N GLU A 390 -7.79 -10.14 -11.46
CA GLU A 390 -9.19 -10.51 -11.29
C GLU A 390 -9.81 -9.82 -10.06
N TRP A 391 -9.02 -9.58 -8.99
CA TRP A 391 -9.47 -8.77 -7.85
C TRP A 391 -9.86 -7.37 -8.31
N VAL A 392 -8.98 -6.71 -9.09
CA VAL A 392 -9.25 -5.39 -9.68
C VAL A 392 -10.55 -5.41 -10.49
N THR A 393 -10.67 -6.34 -11.43
CA THR A 393 -11.84 -6.42 -12.32
C THR A 393 -13.14 -6.66 -11.57
N ASN A 394 -13.11 -7.57 -10.58
CA ASN A 394 -14.31 -7.93 -9.82
C ASN A 394 -14.70 -6.86 -8.81
N MET A 395 -13.75 -6.18 -8.16
CA MET A 395 -14.07 -5.07 -7.26
C MET A 395 -14.73 -3.92 -8.02
N ILE A 396 -14.19 -3.55 -9.19
CA ILE A 396 -14.83 -2.56 -10.08
C ILE A 396 -16.28 -2.97 -10.41
N ALA A 397 -16.52 -4.25 -10.69
CA ALA A 397 -17.88 -4.74 -10.96
C ALA A 397 -18.79 -4.67 -9.74
N VAL A 398 -18.29 -4.95 -8.53
CA VAL A 398 -19.05 -4.84 -7.26
C VAL A 398 -19.45 -3.39 -7.00
N ILE A 399 -18.52 -2.44 -7.10
CA ILE A 399 -18.81 -1.02 -6.83
C ILE A 399 -19.64 -0.34 -7.93
N GLY A 400 -19.86 -1.00 -9.05
CA GLY A 400 -20.78 -0.55 -10.10
C GLY A 400 -20.12 0.20 -11.26
N GLY A 401 -18.85 -0.04 -11.51
CA GLY A 401 -18.09 0.51 -12.63
C GLY A 401 -18.05 2.04 -12.60
N ARG A 402 -17.07 2.61 -11.95
CA ARG A 402 -16.81 4.07 -11.97
C ARG A 402 -16.01 4.47 -13.19
#